data_049948ab09fa8f2138cdca60405f940a
#
_entry.id   049948ab09fa8f2138cdca60405f940a
#
_cell.length_a   1.000
_cell.length_b   1.000
_cell.length_c   1.000
_cell.angle_alpha   90.00
_cell.angle_beta   90.00
_cell.angle_gamma   90.00
#
_symmetry.space_group_name_H-M   'P 1'
#
loop_
_entity.id
_entity.type
_entity.pdbx_description
1 polymer ?
#
loop_
_entity_poly.entity_id
_entity_poly.type
_entity_poly.pdbx_seq_one_letter_code
_entity_poly.pdbx_strand_id
1 'polypeptide(L)'
;MIEEIGGARLKKSDFIGINECFKPIEREYKRGEIITTYSPENDTICIIKEGTVYLTTDNAENQRRIISFYEKGDIIVTCIVPESDNRIFYLSAKTNCKIDFVKYSKFTACCEKHCSKHQRIISAYIKKSHKKSLAHTDILCQQTLRSKLLTFFEYIKTEKGKNPFYLPL
;
A
#
# COMPACT_ATOMS: atom_id res chain seq x y z
N MET A 1 -21.86 12.13 17.11
CA MET A 1 -20.66 12.32 16.26
C MET A 1 -20.30 10.95 15.72
N ILE A 2 -20.73 10.69 14.49
CA ILE A 2 -20.53 9.39 13.82
C ILE A 2 -19.09 9.42 13.30
N GLU A 3 -18.19 8.72 13.97
CA GLU A 3 -16.86 8.50 13.46
C GLU A 3 -16.97 7.56 12.24
N GLU A 4 -16.55 8.11 11.13
CA GLU A 4 -16.51 7.53 9.81
C GLU A 4 -16.08 6.06 9.80
N ILE A 5 -16.95 5.22 9.28
CA ILE A 5 -16.65 3.91 8.75
C ILE A 5 -15.91 4.12 7.42
N GLY A 6 -14.82 4.83 7.45
CA GLY A 6 -13.87 5.00 6.35
C GLY A 6 -12.68 4.10 6.61
N GLY A 7 -12.18 3.42 5.59
CA GLY A 7 -11.05 2.52 5.66
C GLY A 7 -9.91 3.09 6.50
N ALA A 8 -9.29 2.24 7.31
CA ALA A 8 -8.32 2.61 8.34
C ALA A 8 -7.07 3.28 7.71
N ARG A 9 -7.20 4.56 7.37
CA ARG A 9 -6.03 5.40 7.06
C ARG A 9 -5.28 5.63 8.37
N LEU A 10 -3.98 5.46 8.33
CA LEU A 10 -3.12 5.84 9.44
C LEU A 10 -3.38 7.31 9.79
N LYS A 11 -3.76 7.58 11.04
CA LYS A 11 -3.95 8.93 11.55
C LYS A 11 -2.59 9.60 11.76
N LYS A 12 -2.56 10.92 11.87
CA LYS A 12 -1.31 11.66 12.17
C LYS A 12 -0.63 11.13 13.44
N SER A 13 -1.41 10.72 14.44
CA SER A 13 -0.91 10.08 15.67
C SER A 13 -0.22 8.73 15.43
N ASP A 14 -0.61 8.00 14.39
CA ASP A 14 -0.01 6.69 14.06
C ASP A 14 1.35 6.87 13.40
N PHE A 15 1.54 7.91 12.58
CA PHE A 15 2.86 8.29 12.04
C PHE A 15 3.84 8.71 13.14
N ILE A 16 3.38 9.40 14.18
CA ILE A 16 4.21 9.72 15.35
C ILE A 16 4.62 8.42 16.05
N GLY A 17 3.68 7.50 16.26
CA GLY A 17 3.97 6.18 16.84
C GLY A 17 4.94 5.35 15.99
N ILE A 18 4.85 5.44 14.66
CA ILE A 18 5.78 4.79 13.73
C ILE A 18 7.20 5.33 13.95
N ASN A 19 7.38 6.65 14.02
CA ASN A 19 8.68 7.26 14.24
C ASN A 19 9.32 6.84 15.57
N GLU A 20 8.52 6.81 16.64
CA GLU A 20 9.00 6.43 17.97
C GLU A 20 9.40 4.95 18.08
N CYS A 21 8.59 4.06 17.49
CA CYS A 21 8.76 2.62 17.64
C CYS A 21 9.74 2.01 16.61
N PHE A 22 9.68 2.48 15.38
CA PHE A 22 10.38 1.81 14.27
C PHE A 22 11.63 2.57 13.77
N LYS A 23 11.78 3.85 14.10
CA LYS A 23 12.89 4.71 13.66
C LYS A 23 13.12 4.58 12.15
N PRO A 24 12.15 4.97 11.32
CA PRO A 24 12.22 4.83 9.88
C PRO A 24 13.36 5.66 9.29
N ILE A 25 13.83 5.23 8.12
CA ILE A 25 14.73 6.01 7.28
C ILE A 25 13.88 6.64 6.18
N GLU A 26 13.75 7.97 6.18
CA GLU A 26 13.02 8.69 5.14
C GLU A 26 13.88 8.84 3.89
N ARG A 27 13.29 8.62 2.72
CA ARG A 27 13.89 8.90 1.43
C ARG A 27 12.89 9.58 0.50
N GLU A 28 13.42 10.43 -0.38
CA GLU A 28 12.66 11.11 -1.43
C GLU A 28 12.96 10.49 -2.79
N TYR A 29 11.92 10.38 -3.61
CA TYR A 29 12.01 9.84 -4.97
C TYR A 29 11.30 10.78 -5.94
N LYS A 30 11.89 10.98 -7.11
CA LYS A 30 11.29 11.71 -8.21
C LYS A 30 10.35 10.80 -9.01
N ARG A 31 9.42 11.40 -9.72
CA ARG A 31 8.53 10.69 -10.65
C ARG A 31 9.34 9.81 -11.61
N GLY A 32 8.97 8.54 -11.71
CA GLY A 32 9.59 7.54 -12.59
C GLY A 32 10.73 6.74 -11.95
N GLU A 33 11.24 7.14 -10.80
CA GLU A 33 12.30 6.41 -10.13
C GLU A 33 11.81 5.08 -9.54
N ILE A 34 12.64 4.04 -9.63
CA ILE A 34 12.41 2.77 -8.95
C ILE A 34 12.80 2.94 -7.49
N ILE A 35 11.86 2.65 -6.61
CA ILE A 35 12.02 2.75 -5.15
C ILE A 35 12.73 1.50 -4.64
N THR A 36 12.24 0.33 -5.02
CA THR A 36 12.79 -0.97 -4.65
C THR A 36 12.14 -2.08 -5.49
N THR A 37 12.70 -3.28 -5.40
CA THR A 37 12.10 -4.50 -5.94
C THR A 37 11.60 -5.38 -4.81
N TYR A 38 10.61 -6.22 -5.09
CA TYR A 38 10.20 -7.26 -4.16
C TYR A 38 11.21 -8.40 -4.19
N SER A 39 11.64 -8.84 -3.02
CA SER A 39 12.52 -9.98 -2.83
C SER A 39 12.31 -10.57 -1.45
N PRO A 40 12.35 -11.91 -1.26
CA PRO A 40 12.29 -12.54 0.05
C PRO A 40 13.41 -12.06 1.00
N GLU A 41 14.56 -11.66 0.43
CA GLU A 41 15.71 -11.16 1.19
C GLU A 41 15.57 -9.69 1.62
N ASN A 42 14.56 -9.00 1.09
CA ASN A 42 14.34 -7.58 1.33
C ASN A 42 13.59 -7.36 2.66
N ASP A 43 14.30 -7.38 3.79
CA ASP A 43 13.74 -7.12 5.13
C ASP A 43 13.25 -5.66 5.27
N THR A 44 12.35 -5.22 4.36
CA THR A 44 11.94 -3.82 4.27
C THR A 44 10.43 -3.65 4.11
N ILE A 45 9.90 -2.67 4.81
CA ILE A 45 8.55 -2.11 4.65
C ILE A 45 8.68 -0.67 4.19
N CYS A 46 7.88 -0.30 3.20
CA CYS A 46 7.74 1.06 2.73
C CYS A 46 6.43 1.67 3.26
N ILE A 47 6.51 2.84 3.87
CA ILE A 47 5.36 3.61 4.34
C ILE A 47 5.30 4.90 3.55
N ILE A 48 4.22 5.13 2.80
CA ILE A 48 4.09 6.29 1.94
C ILE A 48 3.66 7.49 2.76
N LYS A 49 4.51 8.49 2.87
CA LYS A 49 4.19 9.78 3.51
C LYS A 49 3.58 10.78 2.55
N GLU A 50 4.08 10.80 1.32
CA GLU A 50 3.61 11.70 0.26
C GLU A 50 3.74 11.03 -1.09
N GLY A 51 2.86 11.41 -2.02
CA GLY A 51 2.88 10.92 -3.39
C GLY A 51 2.10 9.63 -3.64
N THR A 52 2.25 9.11 -4.84
CA THR A 52 1.63 7.88 -5.33
C THR A 52 2.69 6.96 -5.93
N VAL A 53 2.57 5.68 -5.65
CA VAL A 53 3.51 4.63 -6.05
C VAL A 53 2.77 3.55 -6.81
N TYR A 54 3.41 2.97 -7.83
CA TYR A 54 2.93 1.77 -8.53
C TYR A 54 3.69 0.53 -8.07
N LEU A 55 2.99 -0.58 -7.98
CA LEU A 55 3.57 -1.90 -8.09
C LEU A 55 3.42 -2.37 -9.53
N THR A 56 4.52 -2.70 -10.18
CA THR A 56 4.54 -3.18 -11.56
C THR A 56 5.29 -4.51 -11.66
N THR A 57 4.98 -5.29 -12.69
CA THR A 57 5.74 -6.47 -13.08
C THR A 57 5.79 -6.53 -14.59
N ASP A 58 6.77 -7.26 -15.13
CA ASP A 58 6.85 -7.53 -16.55
C ASP A 58 6.08 -8.84 -16.86
N ASN A 59 5.32 -8.85 -17.97
CA ASN A 59 4.67 -10.07 -18.46
C ASN A 59 5.63 -10.92 -19.29
N ALA A 60 5.16 -12.06 -19.80
CA ALA A 60 5.95 -12.96 -20.64
C ALA A 60 6.49 -12.29 -21.95
N GLU A 61 5.87 -11.21 -22.38
CA GLU A 61 6.25 -10.41 -23.55
C GLU A 61 7.15 -9.22 -23.19
N ASN A 62 7.69 -9.17 -21.97
CA ASN A 62 8.46 -8.06 -21.40
C ASN A 62 7.71 -6.69 -21.38
N GLN A 63 6.38 -6.73 -21.37
CA GLN A 63 5.58 -5.53 -21.22
C GLN A 63 5.30 -5.27 -19.75
N ARG A 64 5.54 -4.05 -19.30
CA ARG A 64 5.31 -3.64 -17.93
C ARG A 64 3.81 -3.48 -17.65
N ARG A 65 3.32 -4.18 -16.63
CA ARG A 65 1.92 -4.10 -16.17
C ARG A 65 1.83 -3.55 -14.76
N ILE A 66 0.85 -2.70 -14.53
CA ILE A 66 0.54 -2.18 -13.19
C ILE A 66 -0.33 -3.21 -12.47
N ILE A 67 0.16 -3.64 -11.31
CA ILE A 67 -0.53 -4.59 -10.43
C ILE A 67 -1.36 -3.84 -9.38
N SER A 68 -0.80 -2.78 -8.81
CA SER A 68 -1.45 -2.04 -7.74
C SER A 68 -0.95 -0.60 -7.65
N PHE A 69 -1.77 0.23 -6.98
CA PHE A 69 -1.43 1.59 -6.60
C PHE A 69 -1.41 1.73 -5.09
N TYR A 70 -0.50 2.56 -4.62
CA TYR A 70 -0.38 2.90 -3.22
C TYR A 70 -0.28 4.40 -3.07
N GLU A 71 -0.92 4.93 -2.03
CA GLU A 71 -1.02 6.36 -1.75
C GLU A 71 -0.58 6.66 -0.32
N LYS A 72 -0.53 7.94 0.02
CA LYS A 72 -0.22 8.41 1.39
C LYS A 72 -0.97 7.61 2.46
N GLY A 73 -0.24 7.10 3.43
CA GLY A 73 -0.75 6.27 4.53
C GLY A 73 -0.86 4.78 4.18
N ASP A 74 -0.43 4.35 2.98
CA ASP A 74 -0.28 2.94 2.68
C ASP A 74 1.04 2.40 3.23
N ILE A 75 0.98 1.15 3.67
CA ILE A 75 2.14 0.36 4.08
C ILE A 75 2.32 -0.75 3.04
N ILE A 76 3.53 -0.92 2.57
CA ILE A 76 3.88 -1.90 1.53
C ILE A 76 4.95 -2.82 2.09
N VAL A 77 4.66 -4.11 2.11
CA VAL A 77 5.61 -5.14 2.54
C VAL A 77 6.27 -5.71 1.28
N THR A 78 7.58 -5.52 1.15
CA THR A 78 8.33 -5.86 -0.08
C THR A 78 9.01 -7.22 -0.04
N CYS A 79 9.03 -7.87 1.12
CA CYS A 79 9.61 -9.22 1.30
C CYS A 79 8.62 -10.36 1.05
N ILE A 80 7.33 -10.06 0.88
CA ILE A 80 6.31 -11.09 0.60
C ILE A 80 6.19 -11.24 -0.92
N VAL A 81 6.81 -12.29 -1.43
CA VAL A 81 6.76 -12.69 -2.85
C VAL A 81 6.22 -14.11 -2.92
N PRO A 82 5.36 -14.45 -3.89
CA PRO A 82 4.95 -15.83 -4.10
C PRO A 82 6.18 -16.71 -4.41
N GLU A 83 6.36 -17.80 -3.69
CA GLU A 83 7.53 -18.70 -3.81
C GLU A 83 7.71 -19.31 -5.22
N SER A 84 6.61 -19.47 -5.95
CA SER A 84 6.60 -20.03 -7.30
C SER A 84 6.68 -18.97 -8.41
N ASP A 85 6.83 -17.70 -8.07
CA ASP A 85 6.76 -16.59 -9.04
C ASP A 85 8.15 -16.06 -9.37
N ASN A 86 8.62 -16.39 -10.57
CA ASN A 86 9.91 -15.90 -11.08
C ASN A 86 9.85 -14.46 -11.63
N ARG A 87 8.69 -13.80 -11.57
CA ARG A 87 8.52 -12.43 -12.03
C ARG A 87 9.16 -11.45 -11.04
N ILE A 88 9.78 -10.42 -11.60
CA ILE A 88 10.29 -9.31 -10.81
C ILE A 88 9.16 -8.27 -10.60
N PHE A 89 8.94 -7.90 -9.36
CA PHE A 89 8.00 -6.84 -9.01
C PHE A 89 8.77 -5.58 -8.64
N TYR A 90 8.42 -4.48 -9.29
CA TYR A 90 9.05 -3.17 -9.09
C TYR A 90 8.09 -2.23 -8.38
N LEU A 91 8.57 -1.58 -7.35
CA LEU A 91 7.89 -0.46 -6.72
C LEU A 91 8.46 0.83 -7.29
N SER A 92 7.64 1.64 -7.97
CA SER A 92 8.09 2.84 -8.68
C SER A 92 7.25 4.05 -8.34
N ALA A 93 7.87 5.22 -8.30
CA ALA A 93 7.22 6.49 -8.00
C ALA A 93 6.39 6.99 -9.20
N LYS A 94 5.05 7.12 -9.03
CA LYS A 94 4.18 7.75 -10.04
C LYS A 94 4.29 9.27 -10.02
N THR A 95 4.42 9.83 -8.84
CA THR A 95 4.64 11.27 -8.57
C THR A 95 5.90 11.42 -7.75
N ASN A 96 6.31 12.63 -7.43
CA ASN A 96 7.33 12.80 -6.40
C ASN A 96 6.81 12.23 -5.08
N CYS A 97 7.63 11.43 -4.41
CA CYS A 97 7.24 10.66 -3.23
C CYS A 97 8.21 10.88 -2.07
N LYS A 98 7.67 10.86 -0.84
CA LYS A 98 8.42 10.69 0.40
C LYS A 98 8.00 9.37 1.04
N ILE A 99 8.99 8.53 1.33
CA ILE A 99 8.77 7.16 1.80
C ILE A 99 9.64 6.89 3.01
N ASP A 100 9.01 6.39 4.06
CA ASP A 100 9.68 5.86 5.23
C ASP A 100 9.97 4.37 5.05
N PHE A 101 11.21 3.97 5.26
CA PHE A 101 11.66 2.59 5.24
C PHE A 101 11.84 2.06 6.66
N VAL A 102 11.22 0.93 6.96
CA VAL A 102 11.27 0.24 8.24
C VAL A 102 11.70 -1.20 8.01
N LYS A 103 12.48 -1.79 8.91
CA LYS A 103 12.78 -3.22 8.85
C LYS A 103 11.53 -4.04 9.14
N TYR A 104 11.25 -5.03 8.27
CA TYR A 104 10.12 -5.94 8.44
C TYR A 104 10.21 -6.72 9.75
N SER A 105 11.40 -7.19 10.08
CA SER A 105 11.69 -7.88 11.34
C SER A 105 11.31 -7.03 12.56
N LYS A 106 11.56 -5.72 12.54
CA LYS A 106 11.12 -4.81 13.61
C LYS A 106 9.62 -4.59 13.63
N PHE A 107 8.98 -4.57 12.45
CA PHE A 107 7.55 -4.33 12.33
C PHE A 107 6.75 -5.52 12.87
N THR A 108 7.23 -6.75 12.67
CA THR A 108 6.56 -7.97 13.11
C THR A 108 6.96 -8.40 14.52
N ALA A 109 8.09 -7.93 15.04
CA ALA A 109 8.54 -8.27 16.38
C ALA A 109 7.58 -7.77 17.47
N CYS A 110 7.50 -8.51 18.56
CA CYS A 110 6.82 -8.01 19.76
C CYS A 110 7.51 -6.75 20.26
N CYS A 111 6.73 -5.71 20.53
CA CYS A 111 7.25 -4.49 21.11
C CYS A 111 7.76 -4.76 22.53
N GLU A 112 9.05 -4.57 22.80
CA GLU A 112 9.66 -4.72 24.14
C GLU A 112 8.94 -3.91 25.23
N LYS A 113 8.34 -2.79 24.83
CA LYS A 113 7.55 -1.93 25.72
C LYS A 113 6.07 -2.30 25.81
N HIS A 114 5.66 -3.43 25.20
CA HIS A 114 4.25 -3.87 25.12
C HIS A 114 3.27 -2.76 24.72
N CYS A 115 3.68 -1.89 23.82
CA CYS A 115 2.92 -0.69 23.52
C CYS A 115 1.73 -1.00 22.60
N SER A 116 0.53 -0.58 23.03
CA SER A 116 -0.70 -0.74 22.26
C SER A 116 -0.68 -0.02 20.89
N LYS A 117 0.18 0.99 20.73
CA LYS A 117 0.36 1.72 19.47
C LYS A 117 0.87 0.82 18.36
N HIS A 118 1.87 -0.04 18.64
CA HIS A 118 2.44 -0.99 17.70
C HIS A 118 1.37 -1.96 17.19
N GLN A 119 0.66 -2.62 18.11
CA GLN A 119 -0.41 -3.55 17.77
C GLN A 119 -1.52 -2.89 16.96
N ARG A 120 -1.88 -1.65 17.30
CA ARG A 120 -2.88 -0.87 16.56
C ARG A 120 -2.44 -0.58 15.13
N ILE A 121 -1.18 -0.22 14.90
CA ILE A 121 -0.63 0.05 13.56
C ILE A 121 -0.67 -1.22 12.70
N ILE A 122 -0.22 -2.35 13.24
CA ILE A 122 -0.25 -3.65 12.55
C ILE A 122 -1.70 -4.05 12.25
N SER A 123 -2.59 -3.95 13.23
CA SER A 123 -4.01 -4.26 13.04
C SER A 123 -4.68 -3.38 11.98
N ALA A 124 -4.38 -2.09 11.96
CA ALA A 124 -4.88 -1.16 10.95
C ALA A 124 -4.37 -1.52 9.54
N TYR A 125 -3.08 -1.90 9.43
CA TYR A 125 -2.50 -2.37 8.18
C TYR A 125 -3.19 -3.63 7.66
N ILE A 126 -3.34 -4.65 8.52
CA ILE A 126 -3.98 -5.92 8.13
C ILE A 126 -5.42 -5.67 7.66
N LYS A 127 -6.21 -4.91 8.42
CA LYS A 127 -7.59 -4.57 8.05
C LYS A 127 -7.67 -3.86 6.72
N LYS A 128 -6.79 -2.86 6.48
CA LYS A 128 -6.77 -2.10 5.24
C LYS A 128 -6.36 -2.97 4.05
N SER A 129 -5.32 -3.77 4.20
CA SER A 129 -4.84 -4.70 3.17
C SER A 129 -5.93 -5.71 2.79
N HIS A 130 -6.57 -6.32 3.79
CA HIS A 130 -7.65 -7.27 3.56
C HIS A 130 -8.87 -6.63 2.85
N LYS A 131 -9.29 -5.44 3.30
CA LYS A 131 -10.37 -4.70 2.63
C LYS A 131 -10.06 -4.40 1.16
N LYS A 132 -8.83 -3.97 0.88
CA LYS A 132 -8.37 -3.69 -0.50
C LYS A 132 -8.37 -4.96 -1.35
N SER A 133 -7.92 -6.09 -0.81
CA SER A 133 -7.94 -7.39 -1.50
C SER A 133 -9.36 -7.85 -1.81
N LEU A 134 -10.29 -7.76 -0.85
CA LEU A 134 -11.69 -8.11 -1.06
C LEU A 134 -12.33 -7.27 -2.16
N ALA A 135 -12.14 -5.95 -2.13
CA ALA A 135 -12.67 -5.05 -3.15
C ALA A 135 -12.10 -5.36 -4.54
N HIS A 136 -10.80 -5.67 -4.63
CA HIS A 136 -10.17 -6.07 -5.89
C HIS A 136 -10.75 -7.39 -6.41
N THR A 137 -10.91 -8.38 -5.54
CA THR A 137 -11.52 -9.65 -5.90
C THR A 137 -12.96 -9.46 -6.38
N ASP A 138 -13.77 -8.66 -5.67
CA ASP A 138 -15.14 -8.37 -6.06
C ASP A 138 -15.22 -7.74 -7.46
N ILE A 139 -14.35 -6.76 -7.75
CA ILE A 139 -14.27 -6.17 -9.10
C ILE A 139 -13.91 -7.22 -10.16
N LEU A 140 -12.92 -8.07 -9.88
CA LEU A 140 -12.48 -9.10 -10.85
C LEU A 140 -13.53 -10.17 -11.10
N CYS A 141 -14.32 -10.54 -10.09
CA CYS A 141 -15.37 -11.54 -10.19
C CYS A 141 -16.59 -11.09 -10.99
N GLN A 142 -16.73 -9.78 -11.29
CA GLN A 142 -17.82 -9.31 -12.14
C GLN A 142 -17.72 -9.89 -13.56
N GLN A 143 -18.84 -10.31 -14.13
CA GLN A 143 -18.87 -11.02 -15.42
C GLN A 143 -18.55 -10.12 -16.61
N THR A 144 -19.03 -8.87 -16.60
CA THR A 144 -18.90 -7.95 -17.73
C THR A 144 -17.95 -6.79 -17.41
N LEU A 145 -17.33 -6.20 -18.44
CA LEU A 145 -16.50 -5.00 -18.27
C LEU A 145 -17.31 -3.85 -17.67
N ARG A 146 -18.58 -3.70 -18.06
CA ARG A 146 -19.47 -2.67 -17.54
C ARG A 146 -19.67 -2.84 -16.02
N SER A 147 -19.98 -4.04 -15.56
CA SER A 147 -20.16 -4.32 -14.13
C SER A 147 -18.84 -4.15 -13.35
N LYS A 148 -17.69 -4.56 -13.91
CA LYS A 148 -16.37 -4.29 -13.31
C LYS A 148 -16.13 -2.81 -13.10
N LEU A 149 -16.41 -1.98 -14.11
CA LEU A 149 -16.23 -0.52 -14.01
C LEU A 149 -17.19 0.11 -12.99
N LEU A 150 -18.45 -0.32 -12.96
CA LEU A 150 -19.41 0.20 -11.97
C LEU A 150 -18.96 -0.14 -10.55
N THR A 151 -18.62 -1.40 -10.26
CA THR A 151 -18.12 -1.82 -8.94
C THR A 151 -16.84 -1.08 -8.56
N PHE A 152 -15.93 -0.86 -9.51
CA PHE A 152 -14.72 -0.07 -9.29
C PHE A 152 -15.03 1.40 -8.93
N PHE A 153 -15.97 2.04 -9.62
CA PHE A 153 -16.35 3.42 -9.32
C PHE A 153 -17.07 3.55 -7.97
N GLU A 154 -17.90 2.59 -7.60
CA GLU A 154 -18.53 2.52 -6.29
C GLU A 154 -17.50 2.37 -5.19
N TYR A 155 -16.51 1.51 -5.39
CA TYR A 155 -15.39 1.35 -4.46
C TYR A 155 -14.62 2.67 -4.28
N ILE A 156 -14.26 3.35 -5.37
CA ILE A 156 -13.55 4.64 -5.30
C ILE A 156 -14.40 5.71 -4.61
N LYS A 157 -15.69 5.79 -4.90
CA LYS A 157 -16.62 6.72 -4.26
C LYS A 157 -16.67 6.49 -2.75
N THR A 158 -16.76 5.24 -2.30
CA THR A 158 -16.81 4.86 -0.90
C THR A 158 -15.50 5.17 -0.17
N GLU A 159 -14.35 4.87 -0.81
CA GLU A 159 -13.03 5.07 -0.19
C GLU A 159 -12.58 6.55 -0.17
N LYS A 160 -12.86 7.30 -1.22
CA LYS A 160 -12.34 8.66 -1.38
C LYS A 160 -13.36 9.76 -1.04
N GLY A 161 -14.64 9.40 -0.87
CA GLY A 161 -15.71 10.38 -0.65
C GLY A 161 -15.82 11.43 -1.76
N LYS A 162 -15.25 11.15 -2.94
CA LYS A 162 -15.14 12.08 -4.06
C LYS A 162 -15.88 11.54 -5.28
N ASN A 163 -16.32 12.48 -6.12
CA ASN A 163 -16.85 12.16 -7.42
C ASN A 163 -15.82 11.35 -8.24
N PRO A 164 -16.15 10.14 -8.72
CA PRO A 164 -15.23 9.26 -9.44
C PRO A 164 -14.67 9.85 -10.74
N PHE A 165 -15.25 10.95 -11.23
CA PHE A 165 -14.79 11.63 -12.45
C PHE A 165 -13.51 12.47 -12.29
N TYR A 166 -12.99 12.61 -11.07
CA TYR A 166 -11.68 13.21 -10.82
C TYR A 166 -10.64 12.12 -10.53
N LEU A 167 -10.43 11.22 -11.49
CA LEU A 167 -9.22 10.39 -11.49
C LEU A 167 -8.04 11.30 -11.85
N PRO A 168 -7.02 11.44 -11.00
CA PRO A 168 -5.80 12.12 -11.43
C PRO A 168 -5.17 11.27 -12.55
N LEU A 169 -5.18 11.82 -13.75
CA LEU A 169 -4.46 11.28 -14.90
C LEU A 169 -2.96 11.31 -14.67
#